data_4ce90c164b32ec6fb9440f4fd3647aa1
#
_entry.id   4ce90c164b32ec6fb9440f4fd3647aa1
#
_cell.length_a   1.000
_cell.length_b   1.000
_cell.length_c   1.000
_cell.angle_alpha   90.00
_cell.angle_beta   90.00
_cell.angle_gamma   90.00
#
_symmetry.space_group_name_H-M   'P 1'
#
loop_
_entity.id
_entity.type
_entity.pdbx_description
1 polymer ?
#
loop_
_entity_poly.entity_id
_entity_poly.type
_entity_poly.pdbx_seq_one_letter_code
_entity_poly.pdbx_strand_id
1 'polypeptide(L)'
;MVAVIKMNIPYINYGTNEDGNLYVAVKSTELFDYVDDYLTEECSIEYEQVIESENNDVAVYTMIFSREVNSVVLQTVLNNLSIVEIEKIYNLTNRK
;
A
#
# COMPACT_ATOMS: atom_id res chain seq x y z
N MET A 1 -6.37 4.12 25.54
CA MET A 1 -6.00 4.43 24.15
C MET A 1 -5.04 3.38 23.62
N VAL A 2 -5.35 2.84 22.49
CA VAL A 2 -4.47 1.88 21.89
C VAL A 2 -3.54 2.61 20.94
N ALA A 3 -2.25 2.54 21.21
CA ALA A 3 -1.28 3.09 20.28
C ALA A 3 -1.13 2.11 19.13
N VAL A 4 -1.45 2.57 17.93
CA VAL A 4 -1.24 1.75 16.75
C VAL A 4 0.22 1.88 16.37
N ILE A 5 0.95 0.79 16.49
CA ILE A 5 2.36 0.78 16.12
C ILE A 5 2.45 0.64 14.61
N LYS A 6 2.97 1.67 13.98
CA LYS A 6 3.17 1.65 12.53
C LYS A 6 4.36 0.75 12.22
N MET A 7 4.11 -0.34 11.53
CA MET A 7 5.18 -1.23 11.11
C MET A 7 5.81 -0.70 9.84
N ASN A 8 7.12 -0.87 9.74
CA ASN A 8 7.84 -0.53 8.52
C ASN A 8 7.67 -1.66 7.51
N ILE A 9 6.84 -1.40 6.52
CA ILE A 9 6.65 -2.35 5.42
C ILE A 9 7.52 -1.86 4.27
N PRO A 10 8.47 -2.66 3.79
CA PRO A 10 9.36 -2.19 2.73
C PRO A 10 8.59 -1.83 1.46
N TYR A 11 8.96 -0.71 0.85
CA TYR A 11 8.42 -0.23 -0.43
C TYR A 11 6.96 0.17 -0.39
N ILE A 12 6.33 0.17 0.78
CA ILE A 12 4.92 0.53 0.95
C ILE A 12 4.84 1.57 2.07
N ASN A 13 4.18 2.69 1.76
CA ASN A 13 3.90 3.73 2.76
C ASN A 13 2.40 3.92 2.86
N TYR A 14 1.92 4.18 4.06
CA TYR A 14 0.52 4.48 4.24
C TYR A 14 0.36 5.59 5.27
N GLY A 15 -0.76 6.29 5.18
CA GLY A 15 -1.03 7.40 6.07
C GLY A 15 -2.33 8.08 5.70
N THR A 16 -2.47 9.32 6.14
CA THR A 16 -3.63 10.16 5.86
C THR A 16 -3.17 11.38 5.09
N ASN A 17 -3.86 11.70 3.99
CA ASN A 17 -3.50 12.85 3.18
C ASN A 17 -4.12 14.14 3.76
N GLU A 18 -3.92 15.26 3.07
CA GLU A 18 -4.41 16.56 3.53
C GLU A 18 -5.93 16.63 3.63
N ASP A 19 -6.62 15.83 2.82
CA ASP A 19 -8.08 15.82 2.80
C ASP A 19 -8.67 14.87 3.83
N GLY A 20 -7.83 14.21 4.62
CA GLY A 20 -8.30 13.27 5.62
C GLY A 20 -8.57 11.87 5.10
N ASN A 21 -8.20 11.60 3.86
CA ASN A 21 -8.36 10.26 3.28
C ASN A 21 -7.13 9.41 3.53
N LEU A 22 -7.35 8.13 3.80
CA LEU A 22 -6.25 7.18 3.91
C LEU A 22 -5.64 6.94 2.54
N TYR A 23 -4.34 6.71 2.51
CA TYR A 23 -3.64 6.37 1.28
C TYR A 23 -2.64 5.25 1.51
N VAL A 24 -2.35 4.52 0.44
CA VAL A 24 -1.30 3.52 0.41
C VAL A 24 -0.48 3.76 -0.85
N ALA A 25 0.81 4.06 -0.67
CA ALA A 25 1.72 4.31 -1.78
C ALA A 25 2.65 3.11 -1.93
N VAL A 26 2.71 2.56 -3.13
CA VAL A 26 3.46 1.33 -3.42
C VAL A 26 4.47 1.60 -4.53
N LYS A 27 5.71 1.21 -4.30
CA LYS A 27 6.78 1.33 -5.30
C LYS A 27 6.76 0.11 -6.22
N SER A 28 6.84 0.35 -7.51
CA SER A 28 6.87 -0.60 -8.61
C SER A 28 5.49 -1.13 -9.00
N THR A 29 5.36 -1.39 -10.29
CA THR A 29 4.10 -1.85 -10.88
C THR A 29 3.70 -3.24 -10.39
N GLU A 30 4.65 -4.14 -10.34
CA GLU A 30 4.35 -5.53 -9.94
C GLU A 30 3.97 -5.62 -8.48
N LEU A 31 4.63 -4.83 -7.64
CA LEU A 31 4.27 -4.81 -6.21
C LEU A 31 2.90 -4.17 -6.02
N PHE A 32 2.60 -3.13 -6.81
CA PHE A 32 1.28 -2.52 -6.78
C PHE A 32 0.21 -3.54 -7.15
N ASP A 33 0.41 -4.34 -8.20
CA ASP A 33 -0.54 -5.36 -8.61
C ASP A 33 -0.79 -6.36 -7.48
N TYR A 34 0.27 -6.77 -6.80
CA TYR A 34 0.17 -7.69 -5.68
C TYR A 34 -0.67 -7.10 -4.54
N VAL A 35 -0.39 -5.87 -4.16
CA VAL A 35 -1.11 -5.20 -3.07
C VAL A 35 -2.55 -4.91 -3.47
N ASP A 36 -2.76 -4.46 -4.70
CA ASP A 36 -4.09 -4.18 -5.23
C ASP A 36 -4.98 -5.43 -5.18
N ASP A 37 -4.48 -6.54 -5.71
CA ASP A 37 -5.23 -7.81 -5.69
C ASP A 37 -5.52 -8.24 -4.26
N TYR A 38 -4.54 -8.11 -3.37
CA TYR A 38 -4.71 -8.49 -1.99
C TYR A 38 -5.82 -7.68 -1.31
N LEU A 39 -5.77 -6.36 -1.47
CA LEU A 39 -6.75 -5.48 -0.83
C LEU A 39 -8.15 -5.66 -1.42
N THR A 40 -8.26 -5.73 -2.74
CA THR A 40 -9.57 -5.77 -3.39
C THR A 40 -10.19 -7.17 -3.38
N GLU A 41 -9.40 -8.21 -3.61
CA GLU A 41 -9.93 -9.57 -3.74
C GLU A 41 -9.95 -10.34 -2.43
N GLU A 42 -8.90 -10.18 -1.60
CA GLU A 42 -8.81 -10.93 -0.35
C GLU A 42 -9.47 -10.19 0.81
N CYS A 43 -9.38 -8.87 0.83
CA CYS A 43 -9.85 -8.08 1.97
C CYS A 43 -11.11 -7.28 1.67
N SER A 44 -11.56 -7.25 0.42
CA SER A 44 -12.73 -6.49 -0.03
C SER A 44 -12.62 -5.00 0.31
N ILE A 45 -11.42 -4.46 0.25
CA ILE A 45 -11.17 -3.04 0.48
C ILE A 45 -10.86 -2.40 -0.88
N GLU A 46 -11.71 -1.47 -1.30
CA GLU A 46 -11.53 -0.79 -2.58
C GLU A 46 -11.05 0.63 -2.37
N TYR A 47 -10.21 1.11 -3.28
CA TYR A 47 -9.79 2.49 -3.28
C TYR A 47 -10.62 3.28 -4.30
N GLU A 48 -10.74 4.59 -4.06
CA GLU A 48 -11.49 5.46 -4.94
C GLU A 48 -10.68 5.98 -6.11
N GLN A 49 -9.38 6.10 -5.91
CA GLN A 49 -8.52 6.73 -6.88
C GLN A 49 -7.11 6.16 -6.75
N VAL A 50 -6.42 6.07 -7.88
CA VAL A 50 -4.99 5.74 -7.86
C VAL A 50 -4.25 6.82 -8.65
N ILE A 51 -3.14 7.29 -8.07
CA ILE A 51 -2.30 8.29 -8.69
C ILE A 51 -0.95 7.67 -8.96
N GLU A 52 -0.55 7.68 -10.23
CA GLU A 52 0.76 7.19 -10.62
C GLU A 52 1.75 8.35 -10.67
N SER A 53 2.92 8.16 -10.09
CA SER A 53 4.00 9.13 -10.16
C SER A 53 5.31 8.40 -10.31
N GLU A 54 6.38 9.14 -10.59
CA GLU A 54 7.69 8.56 -10.73
C GLU A 54 8.65 9.28 -9.80
N ASN A 55 9.45 8.51 -9.07
CA ASN A 55 10.41 9.05 -8.14
C ASN A 55 11.72 8.28 -8.30
N ASN A 56 12.77 8.97 -8.78
CA ASN A 56 14.08 8.36 -9.02
C ASN A 56 13.98 7.13 -9.93
N ASP A 57 13.23 7.28 -11.03
CA ASP A 57 13.02 6.26 -12.05
C ASP A 57 12.25 5.03 -11.54
N VAL A 58 11.60 5.15 -10.39
CA VAL A 58 10.75 4.10 -9.86
C VAL A 58 9.31 4.58 -9.89
N ALA A 59 8.43 3.79 -10.48
CA ALA A 59 7.00 4.11 -10.50
C ALA A 59 6.43 3.96 -9.10
N VAL A 60 5.65 4.94 -8.66
CA VAL A 60 4.97 4.91 -7.37
C VAL A 60 3.47 5.03 -7.63
N TYR A 61 2.70 4.12 -7.07
CA TYR A 61 1.26 4.12 -7.21
C TYR A 61 0.65 4.41 -5.85
N THR A 62 -0.12 5.49 -5.77
CA THR A 62 -0.77 5.90 -4.53
C THR A 62 -2.27 5.64 -4.65
N MET A 63 -2.74 4.68 -3.86
CA MET A 63 -4.17 4.38 -3.76
C MET A 63 -4.78 5.27 -2.69
N ILE A 64 -5.86 5.97 -3.03
CA ILE A 64 -6.55 6.85 -2.11
C ILE A 64 -7.90 6.24 -1.78
N PHE A 65 -8.19 6.08 -0.50
CA PHE A 65 -9.37 5.38 -0.04
C PHE A 65 -10.44 6.34 0.42
N SER A 66 -11.69 5.86 0.40
CA SER A 66 -12.82 6.60 0.94
C SER A 66 -12.63 6.84 2.44
N ARG A 67 -13.20 7.93 2.94
CA ARG A 67 -13.19 8.21 4.38
C ARG A 67 -13.93 7.15 5.19
N GLU A 68 -14.72 6.31 4.53
CA GLU A 68 -15.44 5.23 5.19
C GLU A 68 -14.53 4.07 5.54
N VAL A 69 -13.35 3.98 4.94
CA VAL A 69 -12.40 2.91 5.24
C VAL A 69 -11.78 3.18 6.61
N ASN A 70 -11.85 2.19 7.47
CA ASN A 70 -11.32 2.29 8.83
C ASN A 70 -9.81 2.13 8.82
N SER A 71 -9.11 3.08 9.46
CA SER A 71 -7.65 3.07 9.47
C SER A 71 -7.06 1.86 10.18
N VAL A 72 -7.72 1.41 11.25
CA VAL A 72 -7.24 0.23 11.99
C VAL A 72 -7.36 -1.02 11.13
N VAL A 73 -8.46 -1.15 10.38
CA VAL A 73 -8.66 -2.28 9.48
C VAL A 73 -7.60 -2.27 8.39
N LEU A 74 -7.38 -1.10 7.77
CA LEU A 74 -6.38 -0.99 6.70
C LEU A 74 -4.98 -1.35 7.21
N GLN A 75 -4.61 -0.82 8.38
CA GLN A 75 -3.30 -1.13 8.96
C GLN A 75 -3.18 -2.61 9.28
N THR A 76 -4.24 -3.21 9.80
CA THR A 76 -4.22 -4.64 10.15
C THR A 76 -3.98 -5.50 8.92
N VAL A 77 -4.70 -5.22 7.82
CA VAL A 77 -4.54 -6.03 6.61
C VAL A 77 -3.17 -5.79 5.97
N LEU A 78 -2.65 -4.57 6.02
CA LEU A 78 -1.32 -4.30 5.49
C LEU A 78 -0.24 -5.02 6.30
N ASN A 79 -0.40 -5.07 7.62
CA ASN A 79 0.55 -5.75 8.48
C ASN A 79 0.52 -7.27 8.30
N ASN A 80 -0.52 -7.79 7.68
CA ASN A 80 -0.61 -9.22 7.37
C ASN A 80 0.06 -9.58 6.05
N LEU A 81 0.52 -8.58 5.29
CA LEU A 81 1.27 -8.86 4.08
C LEU A 81 2.62 -9.49 4.44
N SER A 82 3.05 -10.42 3.60
CA SER A 82 4.33 -11.08 3.81
C SER A 82 5.47 -10.16 3.36
N ILE A 83 6.33 -9.77 4.29
CA ILE A 83 7.49 -8.94 3.99
C ILE A 83 8.44 -9.68 3.04
N VAL A 84 8.56 -10.99 3.23
CA VAL A 84 9.40 -11.82 2.35
C VAL A 84 8.88 -11.77 0.91
N GLU A 85 7.57 -11.88 0.75
CA GLU A 85 6.95 -11.85 -0.56
C GLU A 85 7.10 -10.47 -1.21
N ILE A 86 6.91 -9.41 -0.42
CA ILE A 86 7.06 -8.04 -0.88
C ILE A 86 8.48 -7.80 -1.41
N GLU A 87 9.48 -8.21 -0.64
CA GLU A 87 10.87 -8.03 -1.03
C GLU A 87 11.21 -8.85 -2.27
N LYS A 88 10.67 -10.06 -2.34
CA LYS A 88 10.90 -10.94 -3.48
C LYS A 88 10.33 -10.33 -4.77
N ILE A 89 9.09 -9.85 -4.71
CA ILE A 89 8.46 -9.24 -5.87
C ILE A 89 9.23 -8.00 -6.31
N TYR A 90 9.56 -7.13 -5.36
CA TYR A 90 10.26 -5.90 -5.68
C TYR A 90 11.64 -6.19 -6.30
N ASN A 91 12.38 -7.10 -5.71
CA ASN A 91 13.73 -7.41 -6.17
C ASN A 91 13.75 -8.09 -7.54
N LEU A 92 12.75 -8.93 -7.82
CA LEU A 92 12.65 -9.58 -9.13
C LEU A 92 12.38 -8.60 -10.26
N THR A 93 11.60 -7.56 -9.98
CA THR A 93 11.17 -6.61 -11.01
C THR A 93 12.10 -5.41 -11.14
N ASN A 94 12.85 -5.09 -10.09
CA ASN A 94 13.76 -3.94 -10.11
C ASN A 94 15.23 -4.35 -10.10
N ARG A 95 15.48 -5.58 -10.44
CA ARG A 95 16.81 -6.14 -10.49
C ARG A 95 17.55 -5.64 -11.71
N LYS A 96 18.76 -5.22 -11.52
CA LYS A 96 19.62 -4.81 -12.63
C LYS A 96 20.68 -5.81 -12.92
#